data_d359da16b0975f8373bac8adedf496d2
#
_entry.id   d359da16b0975f8373bac8adedf496d2
#
_cell.length_a   1.000
_cell.length_b   1.000
_cell.length_c   1.000
_cell.angle_alpha   90.00
_cell.angle_beta   90.00
_cell.angle_gamma   90.00
#
_symmetry.space_group_name_H-M   'P 1'
#
loop_
_entity.id
_entity.type
_entity.pdbx_description
1 polymer ?
#
loop_
_entity_poly.entity_id
_entity_poly.type
_entity_poly.pdbx_seq_one_letter_code
_entity_poly.pdbx_strand_id
1 'polypeptide(L)'
;YDIAQCLVGSEMCIRDRMPYALRLDMTRALQWPGATALTWHEMGRGPQPCQPQHFGDVVLARKDVPASYHLCVTHDDALQGITLVTRGADLMAATALHRLLQHIMGWPAPRYRHHPLLCDASGRRLAKRDGAVSVRAMRAAGWTPAQVCAAAGTPDHISAVSSAPGSH
;
A
#
# COMPACT_ATOMS: atom_id res chain seq x y z
N TYR A 1 21.03 -6.50 7.86
CA TYR A 1 21.16 -6.69 6.39
C TYR A 1 21.29 -5.32 5.75
N ASP A 2 22.24 -5.17 4.84
CA ASP A 2 22.59 -3.87 4.26
C ASP A 2 21.88 -3.68 2.90
N ILE A 3 20.72 -3.04 2.91
CA ILE A 3 19.98 -2.68 1.70
C ILE A 3 20.80 -1.79 0.75
N ALA A 4 21.84 -1.12 1.25
CA ALA A 4 22.68 -0.25 0.45
C ALA A 4 23.29 -0.98 -0.76
N GLN A 5 23.50 -2.30 -0.67
CA GLN A 5 23.99 -3.11 -1.78
C GLN A 5 23.00 -3.20 -2.96
N CYS A 6 21.71 -2.98 -2.70
CA CYS A 6 20.65 -2.99 -3.72
C CYS A 6 20.25 -1.58 -4.17
N LEU A 7 20.89 -0.52 -3.66
CA LEU A 7 20.58 0.85 -4.04
C LEU A 7 21.48 1.32 -5.18
N VAL A 8 20.87 2.00 -6.14
CA VAL A 8 21.57 2.67 -7.24
C VAL A 8 21.29 4.17 -7.13
N GLY A 9 22.34 4.94 -7.11
CA GLY A 9 22.30 6.41 -7.12
C GLY A 9 23.65 6.94 -7.55
N SER A 10 23.69 8.18 -8.03
CA SER A 10 24.96 8.82 -8.31
C SER A 10 25.63 9.26 -7.00
N GLU A 11 26.64 8.52 -6.55
CA GLU A 11 27.43 8.91 -5.37
C GLU A 11 27.99 10.33 -5.51
N MET A 12 28.37 10.74 -6.75
CA MET A 12 28.84 12.07 -7.04
C MET A 12 27.74 13.12 -6.77
N CYS A 13 26.49 12.88 -7.20
CA CYS A 13 25.37 13.78 -6.92
C CYS A 13 25.06 13.89 -5.42
N ILE A 14 25.19 12.80 -4.66
CA ILE A 14 25.00 12.81 -3.21
C ILE A 14 26.07 13.68 -2.55
N ARG A 15 27.35 13.48 -2.90
CA ARG A 15 28.48 14.22 -2.36
C ARG A 15 28.43 15.71 -2.71
N ASP A 16 28.08 16.02 -3.97
CA ASP A 16 28.09 17.40 -4.47
C ASP A 16 26.77 18.15 -4.20
N ARG A 17 25.87 17.56 -3.38
CA ARG A 17 24.56 18.13 -3.02
C ARG A 17 23.63 18.39 -4.23
N MET A 18 23.88 17.77 -5.36
CA MET A 18 23.00 17.81 -6.53
C MET A 18 21.68 17.08 -6.27
N PRO A 19 20.58 17.40 -6.97
CA PRO A 19 19.36 16.58 -6.91
C PRO A 19 19.67 15.13 -7.29
N TYR A 20 19.24 14.20 -6.46
CA TYR A 20 19.45 12.77 -6.68
C TYR A 20 18.18 11.97 -6.39
N ALA A 21 18.11 10.77 -6.96
CA ALA A 21 17.13 9.76 -6.60
C ALA A 21 17.84 8.45 -6.28
N LEU A 22 17.54 7.88 -5.14
CA LEU A 22 17.96 6.52 -4.79
C LEU A 22 16.91 5.56 -5.33
N ARG A 23 17.34 4.61 -6.14
CA ARG A 23 16.48 3.57 -6.71
C ARG A 23 16.88 2.21 -6.18
N LEU A 24 15.88 1.36 -5.99
CA LEU A 24 16.12 -0.06 -5.81
C LEU A 24 16.56 -0.63 -7.16
N ASP A 25 17.79 -1.16 -7.24
CA ASP A 25 18.22 -1.97 -8.35
C ASP A 25 17.48 -3.31 -8.29
N MET A 26 16.50 -3.47 -9.14
CA MET A 26 15.63 -4.66 -9.10
C MET A 26 16.43 -5.92 -9.42
N THR A 27 17.40 -5.84 -10.32
CA THR A 27 18.24 -7.00 -10.70
C THR A 27 19.03 -7.51 -9.51
N ARG A 28 19.68 -6.60 -8.76
CA ARG A 28 20.41 -6.95 -7.54
C ARG A 28 19.49 -7.40 -6.41
N ALA A 29 18.35 -6.73 -6.24
CA ALA A 29 17.37 -7.09 -5.23
C ALA A 29 16.83 -8.52 -5.40
N LEU A 30 16.65 -8.97 -6.64
CA LEU A 30 16.23 -10.33 -6.95
C LEU A 30 17.32 -11.39 -6.73
N GLN A 31 18.60 -10.98 -6.67
CA GLN A 31 19.71 -11.88 -6.29
C GLN A 31 19.77 -12.11 -4.77
N TRP A 32 19.00 -11.36 -3.97
CA TRP A 32 18.94 -11.56 -2.53
C TRP A 32 18.45 -12.98 -2.22
N PRO A 33 19.06 -13.68 -1.26
CA PRO A 33 18.69 -15.07 -0.96
C PRO A 33 17.20 -15.22 -0.68
N GLY A 34 16.51 -16.06 -1.43
CA GLY A 34 15.08 -16.29 -1.28
C GLY A 34 14.15 -15.29 -1.98
N ALA A 35 14.65 -14.22 -2.59
CA ALA A 35 13.83 -13.17 -3.20
C ALA A 35 12.95 -13.67 -4.35
N THR A 36 13.40 -14.66 -5.11
CA THR A 36 12.64 -15.22 -6.25
C THR A 36 11.55 -16.21 -5.85
N ALA A 37 11.54 -16.68 -4.60
CA ALA A 37 10.55 -17.64 -4.07
C ALA A 37 9.52 -16.96 -3.15
N LEU A 38 9.47 -15.63 -3.13
CA LEU A 38 8.57 -14.90 -2.25
C LEU A 38 7.11 -15.10 -2.63
N THR A 39 6.30 -15.20 -1.59
CA THR A 39 4.84 -15.15 -1.67
C THR A 39 4.31 -14.14 -0.66
N TRP A 40 3.09 -13.68 -0.87
CA TRP A 40 2.31 -12.91 0.09
C TRP A 40 0.93 -13.54 0.25
N HIS A 41 0.28 -13.32 1.38
CA HIS A 41 -1.00 -13.97 1.69
C HIS A 41 -2.17 -12.99 1.48
N GLU A 42 -3.03 -13.28 0.49
CA GLU A 42 -4.28 -12.56 0.28
C GLU A 42 -5.43 -13.26 1.02
N MET A 43 -6.12 -12.50 1.87
CA MET A 43 -7.28 -13.01 2.60
C MET A 43 -8.37 -13.47 1.63
N GLY A 44 -8.81 -14.73 1.80
CA GLY A 44 -9.82 -15.35 0.94
C GLY A 44 -9.29 -15.95 -0.37
N ARG A 45 -8.00 -15.72 -0.72
CA ARG A 45 -7.36 -16.30 -1.92
C ARG A 45 -6.12 -17.12 -1.61
N GLY A 46 -5.61 -17.04 -0.36
CA GLY A 46 -4.40 -17.74 0.06
C GLY A 46 -3.10 -17.15 -0.48
N PRO A 47 -2.03 -17.96 -0.56
CA PRO A 47 -0.72 -17.51 -1.03
C PRO A 47 -0.76 -17.05 -2.49
N GLN A 48 -0.14 -15.90 -2.76
CA GLN A 48 -0.02 -15.30 -4.09
C GLN A 48 1.46 -15.18 -4.45
N PRO A 49 1.85 -15.41 -5.72
CA PRO A 49 3.24 -15.26 -6.15
C PRO A 49 3.66 -13.79 -6.15
N CYS A 50 4.91 -13.53 -5.75
CA CYS A 50 5.54 -12.22 -5.90
C CYS A 50 6.24 -12.11 -7.24
N GLN A 51 5.94 -11.04 -7.97
CA GLN A 51 6.58 -10.72 -9.25
C GLN A 51 7.06 -9.26 -9.24
N PRO A 52 7.98 -8.88 -8.34
CA PRO A 52 8.43 -7.50 -8.18
C PRO A 52 9.21 -6.98 -9.38
N GLN A 53 9.79 -7.87 -10.22
CA GLN A 53 10.50 -7.52 -11.44
C GLN A 53 9.68 -6.67 -12.42
N HIS A 54 8.36 -6.75 -12.38
CA HIS A 54 7.48 -5.96 -13.25
C HIS A 54 7.54 -4.45 -12.94
N PHE A 55 8.07 -4.06 -11.78
CA PHE A 55 8.23 -2.66 -11.41
C PHE A 55 9.52 -2.03 -11.96
N GLY A 56 10.50 -2.85 -12.39
CA GLY A 56 11.84 -2.34 -12.69
C GLY A 56 12.46 -1.64 -11.47
N ASP A 57 13.37 -0.72 -11.72
CA ASP A 57 14.04 0.05 -10.68
C ASP A 57 13.10 1.10 -10.06
N VAL A 58 12.80 0.95 -8.80
CA VAL A 58 11.82 1.78 -8.09
C VAL A 58 12.52 2.86 -7.27
N VAL A 59 12.06 4.11 -7.40
CA VAL A 59 12.54 5.21 -6.56
C VAL A 59 12.14 4.97 -5.11
N LEU A 60 13.12 4.89 -4.22
CA LEU A 60 12.93 4.76 -2.77
C LEU A 60 13.12 6.07 -2.01
N ALA A 61 13.97 6.97 -2.52
CA ALA A 61 14.18 8.28 -1.93
C ALA A 61 14.64 9.29 -2.99
N ARG A 62 14.38 10.56 -2.73
CA ARG A 62 14.89 11.69 -3.51
C ARG A 62 15.30 12.79 -2.55
N LYS A 63 16.13 13.73 -3.02
CA LYS A 63 16.57 14.86 -2.20
C LYS A 63 15.41 15.71 -1.67
N ASP A 64 14.38 15.91 -2.47
CA ASP A 64 13.17 16.69 -2.16
C ASP A 64 12.11 15.88 -1.40
N VAL A 65 12.13 14.55 -1.55
CA VAL A 65 11.21 13.62 -0.87
C VAL A 65 12.06 12.48 -0.30
N PRO A 66 12.40 12.54 1.00
CA PRO A 66 13.41 11.67 1.60
C PRO A 66 13.04 10.19 1.63
N ALA A 67 11.75 9.84 1.46
CA ALA A 67 11.32 8.45 1.33
C ALA A 67 10.09 8.35 0.42
N SER A 68 10.02 7.29 -0.38
CA SER A 68 8.85 6.99 -1.20
C SER A 68 7.73 6.38 -0.37
N TYR A 69 6.49 6.47 -0.89
CA TYR A 69 5.34 5.80 -0.29
C TYR A 69 5.62 4.30 -0.03
N HIS A 70 6.22 3.61 -0.99
CA HIS A 70 6.48 2.16 -0.88
C HIS A 70 7.42 1.83 0.30
N LEU A 71 8.46 2.63 0.49
CA LEU A 71 9.39 2.45 1.62
C LEU A 71 8.72 2.83 2.94
N CYS A 72 8.06 3.99 3.00
CA CYS A 72 7.43 4.46 4.23
C CYS A 72 6.36 3.48 4.72
N VAL A 73 5.42 3.08 3.86
CA VAL A 73 4.30 2.23 4.29
C VAL A 73 4.77 0.86 4.77
N THR A 74 5.77 0.26 4.13
CA THR A 74 6.30 -1.04 4.57
C THR A 74 7.09 -0.94 5.86
N HIS A 75 7.83 0.14 6.06
CA HIS A 75 8.53 0.42 7.31
C HIS A 75 7.54 0.66 8.46
N ASP A 76 6.55 1.53 8.25
CA ASP A 76 5.58 1.91 9.26
C ASP A 76 4.71 0.72 9.68
N ASP A 77 4.29 -0.12 8.74
CA ASP A 77 3.57 -1.37 9.02
C ASP A 77 4.40 -2.30 9.91
N ALA A 78 5.69 -2.44 9.62
CA ALA A 78 6.60 -3.26 10.41
C ALA A 78 6.81 -2.68 11.82
N LEU A 79 7.04 -1.36 11.92
CA LEU A 79 7.27 -0.66 13.17
C LEU A 79 6.06 -0.71 14.09
N GLN A 80 4.86 -0.61 13.53
CA GLN A 80 3.58 -0.66 14.25
C GLN A 80 3.08 -2.08 14.51
N GLY A 81 3.77 -3.10 14.02
CA GLY A 81 3.37 -4.50 14.18
C GLY A 81 2.06 -4.84 13.46
N ILE A 82 1.80 -4.22 12.31
CA ILE A 82 0.59 -4.47 11.53
C ILE A 82 0.58 -5.91 11.01
N THR A 83 -0.47 -6.64 11.32
CA THR A 83 -0.63 -8.05 10.92
C THR A 83 -1.56 -8.26 9.72
N LEU A 84 -2.38 -7.25 9.40
CA LEU A 84 -3.30 -7.24 8.26
C LEU A 84 -3.37 -5.86 7.64
N VAL A 85 -3.02 -5.77 6.36
CA VAL A 85 -3.15 -4.55 5.54
C VAL A 85 -4.41 -4.64 4.70
N THR A 86 -5.33 -3.68 4.84
CA THR A 86 -6.52 -3.54 3.99
C THR A 86 -6.37 -2.32 3.10
N ARG A 87 -6.60 -2.48 1.78
CA ARG A 87 -6.45 -1.37 0.82
C ARG A 87 -7.19 -1.66 -0.50
N GLY A 88 -7.24 -0.69 -1.39
CA GLY A 88 -7.86 -0.85 -2.71
C GLY A 88 -7.11 -1.81 -3.63
N ALA A 89 -7.84 -2.48 -4.51
CA ALA A 89 -7.29 -3.42 -5.49
C ALA A 89 -6.30 -2.78 -6.48
N ASP A 90 -6.29 -1.46 -6.61
CA ASP A 90 -5.31 -0.71 -7.40
C ASP A 90 -3.87 -0.81 -6.86
N LEU A 91 -3.72 -1.15 -5.58
CA LEU A 91 -2.42 -1.39 -4.95
C LEU A 91 -2.03 -2.88 -4.90
N MET A 92 -2.84 -3.77 -5.45
CA MET A 92 -2.56 -5.22 -5.39
C MET A 92 -1.21 -5.57 -6.03
N ALA A 93 -0.91 -5.01 -7.20
CA ALA A 93 0.38 -5.23 -7.85
C ALA A 93 1.56 -4.78 -6.96
N ALA A 94 1.43 -3.63 -6.27
CA ALA A 94 2.46 -3.10 -5.40
C ALA A 94 2.80 -4.00 -4.20
N THR A 95 1.93 -4.97 -3.87
CA THR A 95 2.19 -5.93 -2.78
C THR A 95 3.44 -6.75 -3.03
N ALA A 96 3.74 -7.11 -4.28
CA ALA A 96 4.95 -7.84 -4.62
C ALA A 96 6.23 -7.01 -4.30
N LEU A 97 6.21 -5.71 -4.62
CA LEU A 97 7.31 -4.81 -4.27
C LEU A 97 7.44 -4.64 -2.74
N HIS A 98 6.32 -4.44 -2.02
CA HIS A 98 6.35 -4.31 -0.56
C HIS A 98 6.87 -5.59 0.09
N ARG A 99 6.48 -6.76 -0.43
CA ARG A 99 6.97 -8.05 0.08
C ARG A 99 8.48 -8.23 -0.14
N LEU A 100 9.00 -7.75 -1.28
CA LEU A 100 10.44 -7.75 -1.55
C LEU A 100 11.18 -6.83 -0.56
N LEU A 101 10.68 -5.60 -0.33
CA LEU A 101 11.25 -4.67 0.65
C LEU A 101 11.26 -5.26 2.06
N GLN A 102 10.14 -5.86 2.50
CA GLN A 102 10.07 -6.56 3.78
C GLN A 102 11.11 -7.66 3.90
N HIS A 103 11.29 -8.44 2.83
CA HIS A 103 12.26 -9.53 2.82
C HIS A 103 13.70 -9.05 2.93
N ILE A 104 14.10 -8.06 2.12
CA ILE A 104 15.46 -7.49 2.15
C ILE A 104 15.76 -6.83 3.50
N MET A 105 14.78 -6.14 4.08
CA MET A 105 14.93 -5.45 5.36
C MET A 105 14.77 -6.36 6.58
N GLY A 106 14.38 -7.63 6.37
CA GLY A 106 14.11 -8.56 7.47
C GLY A 106 12.85 -8.20 8.28
N TRP A 107 11.92 -7.45 7.69
CA TRP A 107 10.66 -7.07 8.34
C TRP A 107 9.61 -8.18 8.24
N PRO A 108 8.69 -8.27 9.22
CA PRO A 108 7.59 -9.20 9.15
C PRO A 108 6.66 -8.88 7.97
N ALA A 109 6.14 -9.91 7.33
CA ALA A 109 5.17 -9.74 6.24
C ALA A 109 3.74 -9.84 6.80
N PRO A 110 2.91 -8.80 6.69
CA PRO A 110 1.51 -8.88 7.07
C PRO A 110 0.72 -9.72 6.06
N ARG A 111 -0.51 -10.10 6.43
CA ARG A 111 -1.52 -10.54 5.48
C ARG A 111 -2.12 -9.35 4.78
N TYR A 112 -2.72 -9.57 3.61
CA TYR A 112 -3.34 -8.52 2.80
C TYR A 112 -4.79 -8.84 2.50
N ARG A 113 -5.61 -7.80 2.39
CA ARG A 113 -6.98 -7.87 1.89
C ARG A 113 -7.23 -6.69 0.96
N HIS A 114 -7.37 -6.98 -0.33
CA HIS A 114 -7.67 -5.96 -1.32
C HIS A 114 -9.17 -5.92 -1.58
N HIS A 115 -9.78 -4.75 -1.34
CA HIS A 115 -11.20 -4.52 -1.64
C HIS A 115 -11.37 -3.95 -3.05
N PRO A 116 -12.52 -4.19 -3.71
CA PRO A 116 -12.85 -3.58 -4.99
C PRO A 116 -12.81 -2.06 -4.92
N LEU A 117 -12.55 -1.42 -6.06
CA LEU A 117 -12.64 0.03 -6.17
C LEU A 117 -14.10 0.43 -6.41
N LEU A 118 -14.51 1.53 -5.81
CA LEU A 118 -15.79 2.14 -6.12
C LEU A 118 -15.69 2.87 -7.46
N CYS A 119 -16.63 2.57 -8.35
CA CYS A 119 -16.71 3.14 -9.69
C CYS A 119 -18.02 3.87 -9.88
N ASP A 120 -18.05 4.80 -10.82
CA ASP A 120 -19.27 5.43 -11.31
C ASP A 120 -20.05 4.48 -12.26
N ALA A 121 -21.20 4.92 -12.74
CA ALA A 121 -22.04 4.15 -13.67
C ALA A 121 -21.34 3.84 -15.01
N SER A 122 -20.27 4.56 -15.36
CA SER A 122 -19.46 4.30 -16.54
C SER A 122 -18.29 3.35 -16.29
N GLY A 123 -18.14 2.85 -15.06
CA GLY A 123 -17.04 1.99 -14.64
C GLY A 123 -15.74 2.72 -14.30
N ARG A 124 -15.72 4.08 -14.28
CA ARG A 124 -14.54 4.84 -13.87
C ARG A 124 -14.42 4.87 -12.35
N ARG A 125 -13.22 4.71 -11.86
CA ARG A 125 -12.92 4.83 -10.44
C ARG A 125 -13.34 6.21 -9.90
N LEU A 126 -14.06 6.21 -8.79
CA LEU A 126 -14.38 7.45 -8.06
C LEU A 126 -13.11 8.08 -7.49
N ALA A 127 -12.85 9.34 -7.85
CA ALA A 127 -11.72 10.10 -7.35
C ALA A 127 -12.10 11.56 -7.08
N LYS A 128 -11.45 12.19 -6.10
CA LYS A 128 -11.72 13.59 -5.74
C LYS A 128 -11.57 14.55 -6.92
N ARG A 129 -10.56 14.33 -7.78
CA ARG A 129 -10.29 15.14 -8.98
C ARG A 129 -11.39 15.05 -10.03
N ASP A 130 -12.19 13.98 -10.00
CA ASP A 130 -13.26 13.71 -10.99
C ASP A 130 -14.64 14.13 -10.45
N GLY A 131 -14.69 14.95 -9.38
CA GLY A 131 -15.93 15.47 -8.80
C GLY A 131 -16.76 14.44 -8.02
N ALA A 132 -16.15 13.33 -7.60
CA ALA A 132 -16.82 12.33 -6.78
C ALA A 132 -17.43 12.95 -5.52
N VAL A 133 -18.69 12.62 -5.22
CA VAL A 133 -19.41 13.15 -4.07
C VAL A 133 -18.74 12.66 -2.78
N SER A 134 -18.34 13.60 -1.93
CA SER A 134 -17.73 13.27 -0.64
C SER A 134 -18.79 12.83 0.39
N VAL A 135 -18.39 12.01 1.36
CA VAL A 135 -19.26 11.64 2.49
C VAL A 135 -19.78 12.89 3.22
N ARG A 136 -18.98 13.97 3.31
CA ARG A 136 -19.41 15.25 3.86
C ARG A 136 -20.60 15.84 3.08
N ALA A 137 -20.54 15.82 1.74
CA ALA A 137 -21.62 16.32 0.89
C ALA A 137 -22.87 15.44 0.99
N MET A 138 -22.71 14.12 1.04
CA MET A 138 -23.82 13.18 1.26
C MET A 138 -24.50 13.47 2.61
N ARG A 139 -23.75 13.67 3.69
CA ARG A 139 -24.28 14.03 5.00
C ARG A 139 -25.01 15.36 4.96
N ALA A 140 -24.47 16.38 4.30
CA ALA A 140 -25.13 17.67 4.12
C ALA A 140 -26.45 17.57 3.33
N ALA A 141 -26.55 16.60 2.42
CA ALA A 141 -27.77 16.26 1.67
C ALA A 141 -28.74 15.35 2.46
N GLY A 142 -28.48 15.08 3.75
CA GLY A 142 -29.36 14.31 4.62
C GLY A 142 -29.19 12.79 4.53
N TRP A 143 -28.13 12.29 3.89
CA TRP A 143 -27.89 10.85 3.83
C TRP A 143 -27.56 10.28 5.21
N THR A 144 -28.17 9.16 5.54
CA THR A 144 -27.85 8.40 6.74
C THR A 144 -26.57 7.57 6.53
N PRO A 145 -25.86 7.17 7.60
CA PRO A 145 -24.72 6.27 7.51
C PRO A 145 -25.04 4.97 6.76
N ALA A 146 -26.21 4.38 6.98
CA ALA A 146 -26.66 3.17 6.31
C ALA A 146 -26.77 3.37 4.79
N GLN A 147 -27.33 4.50 4.33
CA GLN A 147 -27.41 4.83 2.91
C GLN A 147 -26.02 5.00 2.28
N VAL A 148 -25.08 5.64 3.00
CA VAL A 148 -23.69 5.78 2.54
C VAL A 148 -23.00 4.41 2.42
N CYS A 149 -23.17 3.54 3.42
CA CYS A 149 -22.63 2.18 3.40
C CYS A 149 -23.23 1.35 2.26
N ALA A 150 -24.54 1.40 2.07
CA ALA A 150 -25.20 0.70 0.97
C ALA A 150 -24.68 1.18 -0.41
N ALA A 151 -24.53 2.49 -0.60
CA ALA A 151 -23.95 3.06 -1.81
C ALA A 151 -22.48 2.66 -2.05
N ALA A 152 -21.72 2.39 -0.96
CA ALA A 152 -20.37 1.87 -1.04
C ALA A 152 -20.31 0.33 -1.24
N GLY A 153 -21.46 -0.35 -1.34
CA GLY A 153 -21.50 -1.81 -1.47
C GLY A 153 -21.01 -2.56 -0.23
N THR A 154 -20.96 -1.90 0.93
CA THR A 154 -20.61 -2.55 2.18
C THR A 154 -21.88 -3.14 2.82
N PRO A 155 -21.88 -4.42 3.27
CA PRO A 155 -23.03 -4.99 3.96
C PRO A 155 -23.30 -4.27 5.29
N ASP A 156 -24.56 -4.22 5.71
CA ASP A 156 -25.12 -3.48 6.87
C ASP A 156 -24.56 -3.90 8.26
N HIS A 157 -23.35 -4.46 8.35
CA HIS A 157 -22.78 -4.88 9.64
C HIS A 157 -22.33 -3.74 10.57
N ILE A 158 -22.56 -2.48 10.20
CA ILE A 158 -22.24 -1.33 11.07
C ILE A 158 -23.35 -1.08 12.13
N SER A 159 -24.50 -1.71 12.02
CA SER A 159 -25.58 -1.59 13.01
C SER A 159 -25.25 -2.16 14.40
N ALA A 160 -24.20 -2.99 14.51
CA ALA A 160 -23.84 -3.68 15.76
C ALA A 160 -22.88 -2.91 16.69
N VAL A 161 -22.28 -1.81 16.24
CA VAL A 161 -21.28 -1.06 17.03
C VAL A 161 -21.90 0.10 17.83
N SER A 162 -23.18 0.43 17.58
CA SER A 162 -23.86 1.55 18.24
C SER A 162 -24.52 1.23 19.60
N SER A 163 -24.37 0.01 20.12
CA SER A 163 -25.00 -0.41 21.37
C SER A 163 -24.01 -0.90 22.44
N ALA A 164 -22.84 -0.28 22.56
CA ALA A 164 -22.06 -0.45 23.78
C ALA A 164 -22.61 0.53 24.83
N PRO A 165 -23.21 0.06 25.96
CA PRO A 165 -23.63 0.92 27.02
C PRO A 165 -22.40 1.58 27.65
N GLY A 166 -22.41 2.92 27.75
CA GLY A 166 -21.43 3.68 28.52
C GLY A 166 -21.38 3.15 29.95
N SER A 167 -20.23 2.57 30.31
CA SER A 167 -19.89 2.32 31.70
C SER A 167 -19.37 3.63 32.32
N HIS A 168 -20.04 4.05 33.33
CA HIS A 168 -19.74 5.17 34.22
C HIS A 168 -18.33 5.10 34.81
#